data_2ac7bc848367a99823a9095f2567481a
#
_entry.id   2ac7bc848367a99823a9095f2567481a
#
_cell.length_a   1.000
_cell.length_b   1.000
_cell.length_c   1.000
_cell.angle_alpha   90.00
_cell.angle_beta   90.00
_cell.angle_gamma   90.00
#
_symmetry.space_group_name_H-M   'P 1'
#
loop_
_entity.id
_entity.type
_entity.pdbx_description
1 polymer ?
#
loop_
_entity_poly.entity_id
_entity_poly.type
_entity_poly.pdbx_seq_one_letter_code
_entity_poly.pdbx_strand_id
1 'polypeptide(L)'
;MKSILKVAVVAVGMLFAGNAVNAQQKLGHIHSADLLQAMPEMKTADVSFQTFAKAKQTTLEKMDAERQKKITVYQEKAKTISEANKESVSKELQALATEIQDMEKRLGEAQQKSEEELQTKRTELYQPVFKKAEDAVKAVAKEKGYAYVFDVSQPGVVYFDGGDDMLAAVKTKLGIAAAAATPKK
;
A
#
# COMPACT_ATOMS: atom_id res chain seq x y z
N MET A 1 11.80 -27.80 -70.52
CA MET A 1 10.69 -27.67 -69.57
C MET A 1 11.02 -28.12 -68.15
N LYS A 2 11.78 -29.19 -67.91
CA LYS A 2 12.10 -29.66 -66.55
C LYS A 2 13.04 -28.72 -65.75
N SER A 3 13.89 -27.90 -66.41
CA SER A 3 14.79 -26.93 -65.76
C SER A 3 14.09 -25.68 -65.28
N ILE A 4 13.07 -25.18 -66.00
CA ILE A 4 12.28 -23.98 -65.64
C ILE A 4 11.43 -24.26 -64.38
N LEU A 5 10.89 -25.48 -64.25
CA LEU A 5 10.14 -25.90 -63.12
C LEU A 5 10.93 -25.93 -61.84
N LYS A 6 12.20 -26.38 -61.94
CA LYS A 6 13.16 -26.40 -60.78
C LYS A 6 13.50 -24.98 -60.30
N VAL A 7 13.72 -24.05 -61.21
CA VAL A 7 14.01 -22.63 -60.89
C VAL A 7 12.80 -21.96 -60.27
N ALA A 8 11.58 -22.25 -60.77
CA ALA A 8 10.35 -21.69 -60.20
C ALA A 8 10.10 -22.19 -58.77
N VAL A 9 10.38 -23.45 -58.45
CA VAL A 9 10.23 -23.98 -57.07
C VAL A 9 11.26 -23.37 -56.09
N VAL A 10 12.47 -23.11 -56.51
CA VAL A 10 13.48 -22.42 -55.70
C VAL A 10 13.10 -20.97 -55.48
N ALA A 11 12.60 -20.26 -56.49
CA ALA A 11 12.17 -18.88 -56.37
C ALA A 11 10.99 -18.71 -55.43
N VAL A 12 10.00 -19.62 -55.48
CA VAL A 12 8.86 -19.61 -54.51
C VAL A 12 9.31 -19.96 -53.10
N GLY A 13 10.30 -20.86 -52.92
CA GLY A 13 10.88 -21.18 -51.62
C GLY A 13 11.59 -19.97 -50.96
N MET A 14 12.29 -19.16 -51.75
CA MET A 14 12.96 -17.92 -51.25
C MET A 14 11.95 -16.82 -50.89
N LEU A 15 10.79 -16.75 -51.48
CA LEU A 15 9.73 -15.78 -51.14
C LEU A 15 9.11 -16.11 -49.77
N PHE A 16 9.07 -17.37 -49.36
CA PHE A 16 8.58 -17.79 -48.04
C PHE A 16 9.66 -17.74 -46.93
N ALA A 17 10.92 -17.74 -47.27
CA ALA A 17 12.01 -17.66 -46.31
C ALA A 17 12.28 -16.22 -45.78
N GLY A 18 11.73 -15.18 -46.45
CA GLY A 18 11.91 -13.77 -46.10
C GLY A 18 11.09 -13.24 -44.93
N ASN A 19 10.11 -14.00 -44.42
CA ASN A 19 9.27 -13.58 -43.31
C ASN A 19 9.56 -14.32 -42.00
N ALA A 20 10.82 -14.64 -41.71
CA ALA A 20 11.24 -14.79 -40.34
C ALA A 20 11.18 -13.40 -39.67
N VAL A 21 9.97 -12.90 -39.47
CA VAL A 21 9.72 -11.76 -38.61
C VAL A 21 10.34 -12.20 -37.27
N ASN A 22 11.49 -11.64 -36.93
CA ASN A 22 11.95 -11.64 -35.56
C ASN A 22 10.82 -11.00 -34.74
N ALA A 23 9.93 -11.84 -34.25
CA ALA A 23 8.93 -11.43 -33.26
C ALA A 23 9.69 -11.12 -31.98
N GLN A 24 10.47 -10.04 -32.02
CA GLN A 24 11.11 -9.50 -30.81
C GLN A 24 9.98 -9.12 -29.88
N GLN A 25 9.83 -9.90 -28.83
CA GLN A 25 8.78 -9.64 -27.84
C GLN A 25 8.92 -8.20 -27.34
N LYS A 26 7.87 -7.43 -27.51
CA LYS A 26 7.85 -6.04 -27.04
C LYS A 26 7.85 -6.04 -25.53
N LEU A 27 8.86 -5.43 -24.94
CA LEU A 27 9.03 -5.29 -23.49
C LEU A 27 8.71 -3.86 -23.07
N GLY A 28 8.02 -3.74 -21.97
CA GLY A 28 7.77 -2.46 -21.31
C GLY A 28 8.25 -2.48 -19.87
N HIS A 29 8.45 -1.30 -19.31
CA HIS A 29 8.71 -1.13 -17.91
C HIS A 29 7.87 0.02 -17.34
N ILE A 30 7.66 -0.01 -16.03
CA ILE A 30 6.95 1.04 -15.31
C ILE A 30 7.57 1.23 -13.92
N HIS A 31 7.63 2.45 -13.44
CA HIS A 31 7.92 2.77 -12.06
C HIS A 31 6.59 2.91 -11.31
N SER A 32 6.10 1.82 -10.70
CA SER A 32 4.77 1.80 -10.09
C SER A 32 4.63 2.76 -8.92
N ALA A 33 5.71 3.01 -8.17
CA ALA A 33 5.70 3.99 -7.09
C ALA A 33 5.39 5.42 -7.60
N ASP A 34 5.98 5.82 -8.76
CA ASP A 34 5.71 7.13 -9.36
C ASP A 34 4.28 7.23 -9.91
N LEU A 35 3.75 6.10 -10.40
CA LEU A 35 2.36 6.03 -10.82
C LEU A 35 1.42 6.26 -9.65
N LEU A 36 1.59 5.48 -8.57
CA LEU A 36 0.76 5.56 -7.36
C LEU A 36 0.83 6.96 -6.73
N GLN A 37 2.04 7.53 -6.63
CA GLN A 37 2.21 8.88 -6.09
C GLN A 37 1.48 9.95 -6.92
N ALA A 38 1.33 9.74 -8.23
CA ALA A 38 0.62 10.65 -9.12
C ALA A 38 -0.90 10.50 -9.03
N MET A 39 -1.44 9.40 -8.48
CA MET A 39 -2.87 9.14 -8.40
C MET A 39 -3.55 9.99 -7.31
N PRO A 40 -4.60 10.75 -7.64
CA PRO A 40 -5.36 11.51 -6.64
C PRO A 40 -5.97 10.63 -5.56
N GLU A 41 -6.42 9.43 -5.94
CA GLU A 41 -7.00 8.45 -5.02
C GLU A 41 -5.99 7.99 -3.96
N MET A 42 -4.70 7.89 -4.32
CA MET A 42 -3.64 7.54 -3.37
C MET A 42 -3.51 8.61 -2.29
N LYS A 43 -3.49 9.89 -2.69
CA LYS A 43 -3.45 11.02 -1.75
C LYS A 43 -4.66 11.04 -0.82
N THR A 44 -5.84 10.75 -1.37
CA THR A 44 -7.08 10.66 -0.56
C THR A 44 -7.02 9.49 0.42
N ALA A 45 -6.52 8.33 -0.01
CA ALA A 45 -6.33 7.17 0.85
C ALA A 45 -5.34 7.47 1.98
N ASP A 46 -4.21 8.13 1.68
CA ASP A 46 -3.20 8.53 2.67
C ASP A 46 -3.79 9.46 3.74
N VAL A 47 -4.48 10.51 3.34
CA VAL A 47 -5.12 11.47 4.27
C VAL A 47 -6.17 10.75 5.13
N SER A 48 -6.98 9.89 4.53
CA SER A 48 -8.02 9.13 5.24
C SER A 48 -7.40 8.16 6.25
N PHE A 49 -6.34 7.45 5.86
CA PHE A 49 -5.64 6.53 6.74
C PHE A 49 -4.96 7.25 7.90
N GLN A 50 -4.26 8.35 7.64
CA GLN A 50 -3.62 9.17 8.67
C GLN A 50 -4.63 9.72 9.67
N THR A 51 -5.78 10.21 9.19
CA THR A 51 -6.86 10.71 10.05
C THR A 51 -7.41 9.61 10.94
N PHE A 52 -7.64 8.43 10.37
CA PHE A 52 -8.12 7.27 11.13
C PHE A 52 -7.10 6.81 12.18
N ALA A 53 -5.83 6.69 11.80
CA ALA A 53 -4.75 6.29 12.71
C ALA A 53 -4.59 7.28 13.87
N LYS A 54 -4.65 8.58 13.58
CA LYS A 54 -4.59 9.62 14.60
C LYS A 54 -5.78 9.55 15.57
N ALA A 55 -6.98 9.27 15.07
CA ALA A 55 -8.15 9.12 15.93
C ALA A 55 -8.00 7.91 16.88
N LYS A 56 -7.47 6.78 16.41
CA LYS A 56 -7.18 5.60 17.24
C LYS A 56 -6.13 5.91 18.31
N GLN A 57 -5.03 6.54 17.90
CA GLN A 57 -3.99 6.96 18.83
C GLN A 57 -4.55 7.88 19.93
N THR A 58 -5.32 8.90 19.56
CA THR A 58 -5.93 9.84 20.52
C THR A 58 -6.87 9.13 21.50
N THR A 59 -7.58 8.09 21.05
CA THR A 59 -8.45 7.29 21.92
C THR A 59 -7.63 6.52 22.96
N LEU A 60 -6.56 5.85 22.52
CA LEU A 60 -5.66 5.11 23.44
C LEU A 60 -4.97 6.06 24.44
N GLU A 61 -4.50 7.22 23.97
CA GLU A 61 -3.90 8.24 24.83
C GLU A 61 -4.87 8.74 25.91
N LYS A 62 -6.13 8.96 25.59
CA LYS A 62 -7.16 9.34 26.56
C LYS A 62 -7.41 8.24 27.59
N MET A 63 -7.53 6.98 27.14
CA MET A 63 -7.71 5.85 28.05
C MET A 63 -6.52 5.70 29.00
N ASP A 64 -5.29 5.84 28.51
CA ASP A 64 -4.09 5.79 29.36
C ASP A 64 -4.02 6.98 30.32
N ALA A 65 -4.37 8.18 29.88
CA ALA A 65 -4.42 9.36 30.74
C ALA A 65 -5.45 9.22 31.87
N GLU A 66 -6.61 8.61 31.59
CA GLU A 66 -7.63 8.30 32.62
C GLU A 66 -7.10 7.28 33.62
N ARG A 67 -6.47 6.20 33.14
CA ARG A 67 -5.80 5.21 34.01
C ARG A 67 -4.76 5.86 34.89
N GLN A 68 -3.89 6.72 34.33
CA GLN A 68 -2.85 7.39 35.08
C GLN A 68 -3.41 8.33 36.16
N LYS A 69 -4.53 9.01 35.89
CA LYS A 69 -5.23 9.80 36.92
C LYS A 69 -5.73 8.90 38.06
N LYS A 70 -6.26 7.74 37.77
CA LYS A 70 -6.72 6.80 38.80
C LYS A 70 -5.56 6.27 39.65
N ILE A 71 -4.41 5.97 39.03
CA ILE A 71 -3.19 5.59 39.75
C ILE A 71 -2.75 6.73 40.70
N THR A 72 -2.79 7.96 40.25
CA THR A 72 -2.46 9.12 41.10
C THR A 72 -3.42 9.22 42.29
N VAL A 73 -4.74 9.08 42.06
CA VAL A 73 -5.73 9.06 43.16
C VAL A 73 -5.48 7.94 44.14
N TYR A 74 -5.15 6.74 43.67
CA TYR A 74 -4.79 5.61 44.51
C TYR A 74 -3.57 5.93 45.38
N GLN A 75 -2.52 6.46 44.79
CA GLN A 75 -1.28 6.84 45.52
C GLN A 75 -1.52 7.90 46.56
N GLU A 76 -2.25 8.98 46.26
CA GLU A 76 -2.59 10.01 47.21
C GLU A 76 -3.46 9.48 48.37
N LYS A 77 -4.44 8.63 48.04
CA LYS A 77 -5.30 8.01 49.06
C LYS A 77 -4.51 7.08 49.97
N ALA A 78 -3.55 6.33 49.45
CA ALA A 78 -2.69 5.47 50.26
C ALA A 78 -1.88 6.23 51.29
N LYS A 79 -1.52 7.49 51.04
CA LYS A 79 -0.81 8.35 52.01
C LYS A 79 -1.68 8.79 53.17
N THR A 80 -3.02 8.70 53.05
CA THR A 80 -3.95 9.15 54.12
C THR A 80 -4.31 8.07 55.13
N ILE A 81 -3.75 6.85 55.00
CA ILE A 81 -4.00 5.76 55.93
C ILE A 81 -3.51 6.12 57.33
N SER A 82 -4.37 5.91 58.32
CA SER A 82 -4.09 6.00 59.76
C SER A 82 -4.83 4.86 60.49
N GLU A 83 -4.48 4.60 61.73
CA GLU A 83 -5.17 3.59 62.53
C GLU A 83 -6.68 3.85 62.66
N ALA A 84 -7.10 5.13 62.69
CA ALA A 84 -8.51 5.51 62.81
C ALA A 84 -9.35 5.25 61.54
N ASN A 85 -8.74 5.22 60.33
CA ASN A 85 -9.46 5.09 59.06
C ASN A 85 -8.99 3.89 58.23
N LYS A 86 -8.15 3.03 58.76
CA LYS A 86 -7.52 1.92 58.05
C LYS A 86 -8.51 1.02 57.31
N GLU A 87 -9.62 0.62 57.95
CA GLU A 87 -10.58 -0.28 57.32
C GLU A 87 -11.30 0.37 56.13
N SER A 88 -11.76 1.60 56.31
CA SER A 88 -12.50 2.31 55.23
C SER A 88 -11.59 2.64 54.05
N VAL A 89 -10.37 3.17 54.33
CA VAL A 89 -9.43 3.53 53.25
C VAL A 89 -8.89 2.29 52.55
N SER A 90 -8.69 1.15 53.25
CA SER A 90 -8.29 -0.12 52.62
C SER A 90 -9.35 -0.64 51.63
N LYS A 91 -10.65 -0.53 51.98
CA LYS A 91 -11.75 -0.93 51.07
C LYS A 91 -11.78 -0.05 49.83
N GLU A 92 -11.58 1.26 49.99
CA GLU A 92 -11.53 2.19 48.85
C GLU A 92 -10.30 1.99 47.97
N LEU A 93 -9.15 1.71 48.55
CA LEU A 93 -7.94 1.37 47.79
C LEU A 93 -8.11 0.04 47.02
N GLN A 94 -8.77 -0.94 47.62
CA GLN A 94 -9.06 -2.20 46.92
C GLN A 94 -9.98 -1.95 45.71
N ALA A 95 -11.03 -1.14 45.87
CA ALA A 95 -11.92 -0.75 44.78
C ALA A 95 -11.17 -0.01 43.64
N LEU A 96 -10.31 0.97 44.00
CA LEU A 96 -9.48 1.68 43.04
C LEU A 96 -8.49 0.75 42.32
N ALA A 97 -7.87 -0.20 43.05
CA ALA A 97 -6.97 -1.18 42.45
C ALA A 97 -7.69 -2.04 41.42
N THR A 98 -8.91 -2.52 41.73
CA THR A 98 -9.72 -3.28 40.79
C THR A 98 -10.08 -2.45 39.57
N GLU A 99 -10.47 -1.18 39.76
CA GLU A 99 -10.80 -0.27 38.66
C GLU A 99 -9.57 -0.03 37.74
N ILE A 100 -8.37 0.14 38.30
CA ILE A 100 -7.13 0.31 37.55
C ILE A 100 -6.82 -0.96 36.73
N GLN A 101 -6.97 -2.15 37.32
CA GLN A 101 -6.79 -3.43 36.61
C GLN A 101 -7.76 -3.58 35.44
N ASP A 102 -9.03 -3.21 35.66
CA ASP A 102 -10.04 -3.24 34.59
C ASP A 102 -9.70 -2.24 33.47
N MET A 103 -9.20 -1.05 33.83
CA MET A 103 -8.73 -0.08 32.84
C MET A 103 -7.53 -0.59 32.05
N GLU A 104 -6.57 -1.26 32.68
CA GLU A 104 -5.42 -1.87 32.01
C GLU A 104 -5.84 -2.95 31.03
N LYS A 105 -6.76 -3.82 31.44
CA LYS A 105 -7.33 -4.84 30.56
C LYS A 105 -8.02 -4.22 29.34
N ARG A 106 -8.88 -3.25 29.58
CA ARG A 106 -9.60 -2.55 28.51
C ARG A 106 -8.65 -1.78 27.56
N LEU A 107 -7.57 -1.20 28.09
CA LEU A 107 -6.55 -0.55 27.28
C LEU A 107 -5.84 -1.56 26.37
N GLY A 108 -5.45 -2.72 26.89
CA GLY A 108 -4.85 -3.81 26.11
C GLY A 108 -5.78 -4.32 24.99
N GLU A 109 -7.06 -4.55 25.32
CA GLU A 109 -8.07 -4.96 24.33
C GLU A 109 -8.27 -3.87 23.25
N ALA A 110 -8.29 -2.59 23.65
CA ALA A 110 -8.43 -1.47 22.72
C ALA A 110 -7.21 -1.31 21.81
N GLN A 111 -5.99 -1.58 22.31
CA GLN A 111 -4.77 -1.59 21.49
C GLN A 111 -4.83 -2.68 20.41
N GLN A 112 -5.11 -3.93 20.80
CA GLN A 112 -5.25 -5.04 19.86
C GLN A 112 -6.31 -4.74 18.79
N LYS A 113 -7.49 -4.30 19.24
CA LYS A 113 -8.58 -3.95 18.32
C LYS A 113 -8.18 -2.80 17.37
N SER A 114 -7.43 -1.80 17.86
CA SER A 114 -6.95 -0.70 17.02
C SER A 114 -5.98 -1.18 15.94
N GLU A 115 -5.10 -2.12 16.25
CA GLU A 115 -4.18 -2.72 15.27
C GLU A 115 -4.94 -3.47 14.17
N GLU A 116 -5.93 -4.29 14.54
CA GLU A 116 -6.79 -5.01 13.60
C GLU A 116 -7.57 -4.04 12.69
N GLU A 117 -8.16 -3.00 13.28
CA GLU A 117 -8.92 -1.98 12.54
C GLU A 117 -8.01 -1.14 11.62
N LEU A 118 -6.77 -0.84 12.03
CA LEU A 118 -5.79 -0.16 11.18
C LEU A 118 -5.40 -1.01 9.98
N GLN A 119 -5.18 -2.31 10.17
CA GLN A 119 -4.88 -3.23 9.08
C GLN A 119 -6.05 -3.36 8.10
N THR A 120 -7.27 -3.49 8.62
CA THR A 120 -8.49 -3.54 7.81
C THR A 120 -8.66 -2.24 7.02
N LYS A 121 -8.51 -1.10 7.69
CA LYS A 121 -8.64 0.22 7.05
C LYS A 121 -7.59 0.47 5.98
N ARG A 122 -6.37 0.01 6.19
CA ARG A 122 -5.31 0.04 5.18
C ARG A 122 -5.73 -0.72 3.94
N THR A 123 -6.20 -1.95 4.10
CA THR A 123 -6.66 -2.79 2.99
C THR A 123 -7.82 -2.14 2.24
N GLU A 124 -8.85 -1.66 2.95
CA GLU A 124 -10.00 -0.98 2.35
C GLU A 124 -9.62 0.23 1.50
N LEU A 125 -8.68 1.04 1.98
CA LEU A 125 -8.32 2.29 1.31
C LEU A 125 -7.35 2.09 0.15
N TYR A 126 -6.35 1.21 0.29
CA TYR A 126 -5.28 1.10 -0.69
C TYR A 126 -5.52 0.02 -1.75
N GLN A 127 -6.18 -1.09 -1.41
CA GLN A 127 -6.42 -2.17 -2.36
C GLN A 127 -7.17 -1.72 -3.62
N PRO A 128 -8.23 -0.89 -3.56
CA PRO A 128 -8.89 -0.38 -4.75
C PRO A 128 -7.98 0.49 -5.62
N VAL A 129 -7.07 1.26 -5.01
CA VAL A 129 -6.12 2.12 -5.72
C VAL A 129 -5.08 1.28 -6.45
N PHE A 130 -4.51 0.28 -5.78
CA PHE A 130 -3.58 -0.66 -6.40
C PHE A 130 -4.21 -1.42 -7.55
N LYS A 131 -5.44 -1.91 -7.35
CA LYS A 131 -6.17 -2.59 -8.41
C LYS A 131 -6.42 -1.69 -9.61
N LYS A 132 -6.81 -0.45 -9.41
CA LYS A 132 -7.02 0.53 -10.48
C LYS A 132 -5.73 0.80 -11.26
N ALA A 133 -4.59 0.96 -10.56
CA ALA A 133 -3.29 1.12 -11.19
C ALA A 133 -2.90 -0.11 -12.02
N GLU A 134 -3.03 -1.31 -11.45
CA GLU A 134 -2.74 -2.57 -12.13
C GLU A 134 -3.60 -2.77 -13.37
N ASP A 135 -4.91 -2.53 -13.27
CA ASP A 135 -5.85 -2.66 -14.38
C ASP A 135 -5.49 -1.69 -15.53
N ALA A 136 -5.06 -0.46 -15.19
CA ALA A 136 -4.61 0.51 -16.18
C ALA A 136 -3.30 0.08 -16.88
N VAL A 137 -2.34 -0.46 -16.12
CA VAL A 137 -1.09 -1.01 -16.70
C VAL A 137 -1.41 -2.16 -17.65
N LYS A 138 -2.25 -3.11 -17.23
CA LYS A 138 -2.69 -4.25 -18.05
C LYS A 138 -3.40 -3.80 -19.33
N ALA A 139 -4.27 -2.80 -19.23
CA ALA A 139 -4.97 -2.25 -20.38
C ALA A 139 -4.01 -1.65 -21.40
N VAL A 140 -3.09 -0.80 -20.95
CA VAL A 140 -2.07 -0.17 -21.83
C VAL A 140 -1.13 -1.22 -22.42
N ALA A 141 -0.72 -2.21 -21.62
CA ALA A 141 0.11 -3.30 -22.10
C ALA A 141 -0.55 -4.07 -23.26
N LYS A 142 -1.82 -4.41 -23.08
CA LYS A 142 -2.61 -5.09 -24.11
C LYS A 142 -2.82 -4.22 -25.35
N GLU A 143 -3.18 -2.96 -25.18
CA GLU A 143 -3.42 -2.01 -26.29
C GLU A 143 -2.17 -1.79 -27.13
N LYS A 144 -0.99 -1.76 -26.52
CA LYS A 144 0.29 -1.50 -27.18
C LYS A 144 1.07 -2.77 -27.57
N GLY A 145 0.53 -3.96 -27.26
CA GLY A 145 1.12 -5.24 -27.62
C GLY A 145 2.39 -5.61 -26.88
N TYR A 146 2.54 -5.18 -25.62
CA TYR A 146 3.66 -5.62 -24.78
C TYR A 146 3.46 -7.07 -24.36
N ALA A 147 4.51 -7.88 -24.50
CA ALA A 147 4.52 -9.27 -24.02
C ALA A 147 4.79 -9.33 -22.50
N TYR A 148 5.62 -8.43 -22.00
CA TYR A 148 5.94 -8.29 -20.58
C TYR A 148 6.05 -6.84 -20.18
N VAL A 149 5.68 -6.56 -18.93
CA VAL A 149 5.89 -5.27 -18.28
C VAL A 149 6.55 -5.52 -16.94
N PHE A 150 7.70 -4.88 -16.73
CA PHE A 150 8.48 -5.00 -15.50
C PHE A 150 8.26 -3.77 -14.63
N ASP A 151 8.02 -4.00 -13.35
CA ASP A 151 8.03 -2.92 -12.36
C ASP A 151 9.45 -2.68 -11.87
N VAL A 152 10.04 -1.57 -12.30
CA VAL A 152 11.42 -1.20 -11.96
C VAL A 152 11.54 -0.47 -10.62
N SER A 153 10.43 -0.23 -9.93
CA SER A 153 10.43 0.32 -8.57
C SER A 153 10.53 -0.75 -7.49
N GLN A 154 10.41 -2.04 -7.85
CA GLN A 154 10.41 -3.16 -6.93
C GLN A 154 11.75 -3.90 -6.93
N PRO A 155 12.15 -4.49 -5.77
CA PRO A 155 13.29 -5.39 -5.73
C PRO A 155 13.08 -6.57 -6.68
N GLY A 156 14.07 -6.86 -7.52
CA GLY A 156 14.00 -7.98 -8.49
C GLY A 156 14.43 -7.58 -9.90
N VAL A 157 14.32 -6.31 -10.26
CA VAL A 157 14.93 -5.78 -11.48
C VAL A 157 16.26 -5.12 -11.11
N VAL A 158 17.35 -5.84 -11.24
CA VAL A 158 18.69 -5.38 -10.86
C VAL A 158 19.29 -4.47 -11.93
N TYR A 159 18.96 -4.74 -13.19
CA TYR A 159 19.42 -3.99 -14.35
C TYR A 159 18.39 -4.07 -15.46
N PHE A 160 18.17 -2.99 -16.17
CA PHE A 160 17.42 -2.97 -17.42
C PHE A 160 18.07 -1.96 -18.37
N ASP A 161 18.15 -2.35 -19.62
CA ASP A 161 18.59 -1.48 -20.72
C ASP A 161 17.62 -1.73 -21.89
N GLY A 162 16.87 -0.71 -22.24
CA GLY A 162 15.82 -0.77 -23.24
C GLY A 162 14.42 -1.12 -22.67
N GLY A 163 13.50 -1.39 -23.58
CA GLY A 163 12.07 -1.45 -23.28
C GLY A 163 11.43 -0.05 -23.22
N ASP A 164 10.12 -0.02 -23.43
CA ASP A 164 9.37 1.25 -23.43
C ASP A 164 8.94 1.63 -22.01
N ASP A 165 9.17 2.87 -21.61
CA ASP A 165 8.55 3.43 -20.40
C ASP A 165 7.06 3.65 -20.61
N MET A 166 6.25 2.99 -19.80
CA MET A 166 4.80 3.01 -19.90
C MET A 166 4.15 4.07 -19.01
N LEU A 167 4.91 4.73 -18.11
CA LEU A 167 4.36 5.60 -17.08
C LEU A 167 3.45 6.70 -17.63
N ALA A 168 3.89 7.39 -18.69
CA ALA A 168 3.11 8.46 -19.32
C ALA A 168 1.81 7.96 -19.95
N ALA A 169 1.87 6.80 -20.64
CA ALA A 169 0.71 6.19 -21.27
C ALA A 169 -0.32 5.71 -20.23
N VAL A 170 0.15 5.14 -19.12
CA VAL A 170 -0.72 4.69 -18.02
C VAL A 170 -1.34 5.87 -17.28
N LYS A 171 -0.59 6.94 -17.03
CA LYS A 171 -1.15 8.20 -16.49
C LYS A 171 -2.27 8.75 -17.37
N THR A 172 -2.04 8.79 -18.68
CA THR A 172 -3.08 9.21 -19.64
C THR A 172 -4.32 8.31 -19.56
N LYS A 173 -4.13 7.00 -19.48
CA LYS A 173 -5.24 6.02 -19.35
C LYS A 173 -6.05 6.24 -18.08
N LEU A 174 -5.39 6.64 -16.99
CA LEU A 174 -6.03 6.96 -15.71
C LEU A 174 -6.66 8.38 -15.67
N GLY A 175 -6.51 9.18 -16.73
CA GLY A 175 -6.96 10.57 -16.74
C GLY A 175 -6.11 11.50 -15.87
N ILE A 176 -4.90 11.08 -15.48
CA ILE A 176 -3.96 11.89 -14.72
C ILE A 176 -3.22 12.77 -15.72
N ALA A 177 -3.35 14.08 -15.60
CA ALA A 177 -2.60 15.02 -16.44
C ALA A 177 -1.09 14.72 -16.33
N ALA A 178 -0.42 14.57 -17.47
CA ALA A 178 1.02 14.44 -17.50
C ALA A 178 1.62 15.73 -16.90
N ALA A 179 2.20 15.63 -15.72
CA ALA A 179 3.08 16.69 -15.25
C ALA A 179 4.17 16.83 -16.34
N ALA A 180 4.34 18.03 -16.88
CA ALA A 180 5.29 18.32 -17.94
C ALA A 180 6.64 17.69 -17.56
N ALA A 181 7.11 16.77 -18.40
CA ALA A 181 8.38 16.11 -18.21
C ALA A 181 9.47 17.19 -18.17
N THR A 182 10.04 17.44 -17.01
CA THR A 182 11.28 18.19 -16.89
C THR A 182 12.35 17.35 -17.58
N PRO A 183 13.02 17.85 -18.64
CA PRO A 183 14.07 17.09 -19.29
C PRO A 183 15.19 16.86 -18.27
N LYS A 184 15.51 15.60 -17.98
CA LYS A 184 16.75 15.26 -17.27
C LYS A 184 17.93 15.73 -18.12
N LYS A 185 18.69 16.69 -17.55
CA LYS A 185 20.05 17.02 -18.06
C LYS A 185 20.99 15.88 -17.77
#